data_696c5476b9122c4413b7cd490faf5350
#
_entry.id   696c5476b9122c4413b7cd490faf5350
#
_cell.length_a   1.000
_cell.length_b   1.000
_cell.length_c   1.000
_cell.angle_alpha   90.00
_cell.angle_beta   90.00
_cell.angle_gamma   90.00
#
_symmetry.space_group_name_H-M   'P 1'
#
loop_
_entity.id
_entity.type
_entity.pdbx_description
1 polymer ?
#
loop_
_entity_poly.entity_id
_entity_poly.type
_entity_poly.pdbx_seq_one_letter_code
_entity_poly.pdbx_strand_id
1 'polypeptide(L)'
;MAFYNPDPAMGETLAHLVNQLASQGRSGLADELSITWLRYSQSLLDRAASLSGAAFEALPVAGAGWGGERQRYPASVVKLVYLVAAEAWLQRRLIEEDPEMRRALADMVRDSSNDATSLVVDLLSGTRSGPALPPARLAEWASQRRLVNTWLDSLGWPEWQESNACQKTWSDGPYGRERQFYGTALENRNRLSTDGTARLLQAVIAGALVSPPACERMRQLLWRSLDPDLRAADPENQVDGFLGEALPERSRLWSKAGWMSQARHDAAYVEAEGVDPFLLVVFSEGPACAKDTKLLPTIAATLLEHQRRG
;
A
#
# COMPACT_ATOMS: atom_id res chain seq x y z
N MET A 1 20.16 5.08 -3.45
CA MET A 1 20.33 3.60 -3.38
C MET A 1 19.01 3.01 -2.95
N ALA A 2 18.61 1.84 -3.47
CA ALA A 2 17.41 1.16 -3.02
C ALA A 2 17.51 0.85 -1.51
N PHE A 3 16.37 0.83 -0.80
CA PHE A 3 16.31 0.53 0.64
C PHE A 3 16.48 -0.97 0.96
N TYR A 4 16.75 -1.76 -0.06
CA TYR A 4 17.06 -3.19 0.03
C TYR A 4 18.31 -3.51 -0.82
N ASN A 5 18.96 -4.62 -0.51
CA ASN A 5 20.08 -5.14 -1.27
C ASN A 5 19.54 -5.97 -2.44
N PRO A 6 19.80 -5.58 -3.69
CA PRO A 6 19.38 -6.37 -4.85
C PRO A 6 19.91 -7.80 -4.80
N ASP A 7 19.01 -8.77 -4.90
CA ASP A 7 19.35 -10.20 -4.97
C ASP A 7 19.17 -10.66 -6.43
N PRO A 8 20.25 -11.05 -7.13
CA PRO A 8 20.19 -11.44 -8.53
C PRO A 8 19.26 -12.63 -8.79
N ALA A 9 19.23 -13.64 -7.91
CA ALA A 9 18.40 -14.82 -8.07
C ALA A 9 16.91 -14.48 -7.93
N MET A 10 16.56 -13.61 -6.97
CA MET A 10 15.20 -13.06 -6.87
C MET A 10 14.82 -12.26 -8.12
N GLY A 11 15.77 -11.46 -8.65
CA GLY A 11 15.56 -10.69 -9.89
C GLY A 11 15.28 -11.56 -11.11
N GLU A 12 16.07 -12.61 -11.31
CA GLU A 12 15.87 -13.60 -12.38
C GLU A 12 14.52 -14.32 -12.24
N THR A 13 14.15 -14.66 -11.00
CA THR A 13 12.85 -15.28 -10.70
C THR A 13 11.68 -14.38 -11.08
N LEU A 14 11.73 -13.08 -10.73
CA LEU A 14 10.70 -12.12 -11.14
C LEU A 14 10.63 -11.95 -12.64
N ALA A 15 11.76 -11.82 -13.33
CA ALA A 15 11.80 -11.68 -14.77
C ALA A 15 11.21 -12.92 -15.47
N HIS A 16 11.56 -14.13 -15.01
CA HIS A 16 11.01 -15.36 -15.51
C HIS A 16 9.49 -15.44 -15.31
N LEU A 17 9.03 -15.13 -14.10
CA LEU A 17 7.59 -15.11 -13.75
C LEU A 17 6.80 -14.16 -14.64
N VAL A 18 7.26 -12.92 -14.80
CA VAL A 18 6.56 -11.91 -15.62
C VAL A 18 6.49 -12.36 -17.08
N ASN A 19 7.59 -12.88 -17.64
CA ASN A 19 7.63 -13.39 -19.01
C ASN A 19 6.71 -14.60 -19.19
N GLN A 20 6.69 -15.51 -18.22
CA GLN A 20 5.80 -16.68 -18.24
C GLN A 20 4.32 -16.24 -18.22
N LEU A 21 3.95 -15.33 -17.32
CA LEU A 21 2.58 -14.82 -17.23
C LEU A 21 2.15 -14.07 -18.50
N ALA A 22 3.06 -13.29 -19.10
CA ALA A 22 2.81 -12.61 -20.36
C ALA A 22 2.56 -13.61 -21.51
N SER A 23 3.34 -14.70 -21.58
CA SER A 23 3.19 -15.75 -22.58
C SER A 23 1.89 -16.56 -22.45
N GLN A 24 1.27 -16.54 -21.27
CA GLN A 24 0.00 -17.21 -20.97
C GLN A 24 -1.25 -16.37 -21.33
N GLY A 25 -1.15 -15.50 -22.31
CA GLY A 25 -2.28 -14.72 -22.83
C GLY A 25 -2.49 -13.36 -22.18
N ARG A 26 -1.54 -12.89 -21.38
CA ARG A 26 -1.55 -11.54 -20.75
C ARG A 26 -0.66 -10.59 -21.53
N SER A 27 -1.02 -10.32 -22.77
CA SER A 27 -0.28 -9.39 -23.64
C SER A 27 -0.15 -8.02 -22.99
N GLY A 28 1.06 -7.43 -22.97
CA GLY A 28 1.34 -6.12 -22.37
C GLY A 28 1.61 -6.15 -20.87
N LEU A 29 1.46 -7.29 -20.19
CA LEU A 29 1.59 -7.41 -18.74
C LEU A 29 2.91 -6.84 -18.21
N ALA A 30 4.02 -7.01 -18.92
CA ALA A 30 5.33 -6.53 -18.49
C ALA A 30 5.39 -5.00 -18.25
N ASP A 31 4.61 -4.23 -19.01
CA ASP A 31 4.49 -2.78 -18.86
C ASP A 31 3.39 -2.38 -17.86
N GLU A 32 2.36 -3.19 -17.74
CA GLU A 32 1.21 -2.98 -16.86
C GLU A 32 1.47 -3.39 -15.41
N LEU A 33 2.59 -4.10 -15.14
CA LEU A 33 2.93 -4.67 -13.83
C LEU A 33 4.09 -3.92 -13.18
N SER A 34 4.01 -3.72 -11.88
CA SER A 34 5.14 -3.37 -11.01
C SER A 34 5.13 -4.28 -9.80
N ILE A 35 6.31 -4.76 -9.40
CA ILE A 35 6.49 -5.67 -8.26
C ILE A 35 7.68 -5.19 -7.44
N THR A 36 7.55 -5.19 -6.10
CA THR A 36 8.66 -5.16 -5.16
C THR A 36 8.52 -6.36 -4.23
N TRP A 37 9.55 -7.20 -4.20
CA TRP A 37 9.60 -8.43 -3.40
C TRP A 37 10.82 -8.39 -2.49
N LEU A 38 10.58 -8.43 -1.17
CA LEU A 38 11.60 -8.37 -0.12
C LEU A 38 11.55 -9.64 0.72
N ARG A 39 12.72 -10.15 1.14
CA ARG A 39 12.84 -11.33 1.98
C ARG A 39 13.64 -10.99 3.25
N TYR A 40 13.21 -11.51 4.38
CA TYR A 40 13.80 -11.27 5.69
C TYR A 40 14.26 -12.59 6.32
N SER A 41 15.45 -12.61 6.90
CA SER A 41 15.96 -13.80 7.60
C SER A 41 15.23 -14.09 8.92
N GLN A 42 14.44 -13.13 9.42
CA GLN A 42 13.69 -13.24 10.68
C GLN A 42 12.41 -12.38 10.60
N SER A 43 11.40 -12.75 11.40
CA SER A 43 10.20 -11.95 11.53
C SER A 43 10.50 -10.49 11.89
N LEU A 44 9.91 -9.55 11.15
CA LEU A 44 9.97 -8.12 11.50
C LEU A 44 9.22 -7.82 12.79
N LEU A 45 8.19 -8.60 13.12
CA LEU A 45 7.41 -8.43 14.35
C LEU A 45 8.23 -8.76 15.59
N ASP A 46 9.04 -9.83 15.53
CA ASP A 46 9.88 -10.26 16.65
C ASP A 46 11.01 -9.24 16.91
N ARG A 47 11.39 -8.48 15.89
CA ARG A 47 12.42 -7.45 15.97
C ARG A 47 11.88 -6.04 16.24
N ALA A 48 10.57 -5.84 16.21
CA ALA A 48 9.94 -4.51 16.25
C ALA A 48 10.41 -3.64 17.44
N ALA A 49 10.71 -4.24 18.59
CA ALA A 49 11.22 -3.51 19.75
C ALA A 49 12.66 -2.98 19.57
N SER A 50 13.45 -3.55 18.65
CA SER A 50 14.85 -3.21 18.41
C SER A 50 15.09 -2.42 17.11
N LEU A 51 14.09 -2.32 16.25
CA LEU A 51 14.19 -1.67 14.94
C LEU A 51 13.62 -0.24 14.99
N SER A 52 14.44 0.73 15.35
CA SER A 52 14.08 2.14 15.31
C SER A 52 15.22 2.98 14.74
N GLY A 53 14.90 4.10 14.09
CA GLY A 53 15.90 5.04 13.57
C GLY A 53 16.98 4.36 12.73
N ALA A 54 18.25 4.55 13.09
CA ALA A 54 19.40 4.03 12.35
C ALA A 54 19.41 2.49 12.24
N ALA A 55 18.87 1.75 13.21
CA ALA A 55 18.80 0.29 13.14
C ALA A 55 17.81 -0.19 12.07
N PHE A 56 16.72 0.54 11.86
CA PHE A 56 15.79 0.27 10.77
C PHE A 56 16.41 0.60 9.40
N GLU A 57 17.07 1.75 9.28
CA GLU A 57 17.74 2.16 8.02
C GLU A 57 18.89 1.20 7.63
N ALA A 58 19.55 0.58 8.60
CA ALA A 58 20.60 -0.38 8.40
C ALA A 58 20.13 -1.85 8.29
N LEU A 59 18.84 -2.10 8.27
CA LEU A 59 18.28 -3.45 8.18
C LEU A 59 18.73 -4.13 6.88
N PRO A 60 19.47 -5.25 6.95
CA PRO A 60 19.83 -5.98 5.75
C PRO A 60 18.57 -6.69 5.19
N VAL A 61 18.15 -6.31 4.02
CA VAL A 61 16.96 -6.87 3.33
C VAL A 61 17.39 -7.31 1.94
N ALA A 62 17.21 -8.57 1.62
CA ALA A 62 17.34 -9.06 0.25
C ALA A 62 16.08 -8.74 -0.53
N GLY A 63 16.19 -8.33 -1.78
CA GLY A 63 15.01 -8.01 -2.56
C GLY A 63 15.22 -7.91 -4.05
N ALA A 64 14.11 -7.87 -4.76
CA ALA A 64 14.09 -7.62 -6.20
C ALA A 64 12.86 -6.79 -6.59
N GLY A 65 13.00 -6.03 -7.66
CA GLY A 65 11.94 -5.21 -8.23
C GLY A 65 11.74 -5.48 -9.72
N TRP A 66 10.50 -5.36 -10.16
CA TRP A 66 10.11 -5.25 -11.57
C TRP A 66 9.37 -3.93 -11.76
N GLY A 67 10.03 -2.90 -12.30
CA GLY A 67 9.49 -1.55 -12.38
C GLY A 67 9.05 -1.00 -11.01
N GLY A 68 9.83 -1.29 -9.96
CA GLY A 68 9.48 -0.98 -8.58
C GLY A 68 9.34 0.52 -8.30
N GLU A 69 10.12 1.34 -8.98
CA GLU A 69 10.13 2.81 -8.93
C GLU A 69 8.99 3.47 -9.74
N ARG A 70 8.36 2.71 -10.65
CA ARG A 70 7.34 3.25 -11.56
C ARG A 70 6.12 3.73 -10.79
N GLN A 71 5.76 4.99 -11.01
CA GLN A 71 4.59 5.60 -10.39
C GLN A 71 3.30 5.13 -11.05
N ARG A 72 2.38 4.59 -10.24
CA ARG A 72 1.06 4.10 -10.69
C ARG A 72 -0.07 4.70 -9.83
N TYR A 73 -1.28 4.68 -10.35
CA TYR A 73 -2.45 5.02 -9.55
C TYR A 73 -2.72 3.90 -8.53
N PRO A 74 -2.63 4.17 -7.21
CA PRO A 74 -2.60 3.09 -6.21
C PRO A 74 -3.96 2.50 -5.83
N ALA A 75 -5.07 2.99 -6.38
CA ALA A 75 -6.41 2.67 -5.90
C ALA A 75 -6.47 2.78 -4.37
N SER A 76 -7.08 1.82 -3.68
CA SER A 76 -7.21 1.84 -2.21
C SER A 76 -5.92 1.53 -1.43
N VAL A 77 -4.81 1.18 -2.09
CA VAL A 77 -3.52 1.03 -1.39
C VAL A 77 -3.05 2.36 -0.81
N VAL A 78 -3.47 3.51 -1.36
CA VAL A 78 -3.19 4.84 -0.78
C VAL A 78 -3.70 4.98 0.67
N LYS A 79 -4.69 4.20 1.08
CA LYS A 79 -5.23 4.21 2.45
C LYS A 79 -4.20 3.77 3.50
N LEU A 80 -3.19 2.99 3.11
CA LEU A 80 -2.02 2.73 3.95
C LEU A 80 -1.28 4.02 4.28
N VAL A 81 -1.12 4.91 3.33
CA VAL A 81 -0.49 6.23 3.54
C VAL A 81 -1.31 7.08 4.51
N TYR A 82 -2.61 7.13 4.31
CA TYR A 82 -3.50 7.91 5.18
C TYR A 82 -3.59 7.33 6.59
N LEU A 83 -3.53 6.02 6.76
CA LEU A 83 -3.44 5.37 8.06
C LEU A 83 -2.18 5.82 8.82
N VAL A 84 -1.03 5.78 8.16
CA VAL A 84 0.25 6.19 8.77
C VAL A 84 0.26 7.69 9.09
N ALA A 85 -0.24 8.53 8.18
CA ALA A 85 -0.36 9.96 8.42
C ALA A 85 -1.29 10.27 9.60
N ALA A 86 -2.41 9.56 9.71
CA ALA A 86 -3.35 9.73 10.82
C ALA A 86 -2.70 9.42 12.18
N GLU A 87 -1.99 8.31 12.29
CA GLU A 87 -1.26 7.96 13.52
C GLU A 87 -0.15 8.98 13.83
N ALA A 88 0.52 9.54 12.80
CA ALA A 88 1.51 10.59 12.99
C ALA A 88 0.88 11.91 13.47
N TRP A 89 -0.29 12.30 12.94
CA TRP A 89 -1.04 13.49 13.37
C TRP A 89 -1.58 13.33 14.79
N LEU A 90 -2.13 12.16 15.12
CA LEU A 90 -2.59 11.84 16.48
C LEU A 90 -1.43 11.93 17.49
N GLN A 91 -0.28 11.34 17.20
CA GLN A 91 0.90 11.42 18.06
C GLN A 91 1.39 12.86 18.26
N ARG A 92 1.32 13.68 17.21
CA ARG A 92 1.70 15.10 17.24
C ARG A 92 0.61 16.03 17.78
N ARG A 93 -0.58 15.50 18.12
CA ARG A 93 -1.76 16.25 18.55
C ARG A 93 -2.22 17.31 17.54
N LEU A 94 -2.06 17.01 16.25
CA LEU A 94 -2.55 17.86 15.15
C LEU A 94 -4.02 17.60 14.85
N ILE A 95 -4.52 16.41 15.20
CA ILE A 95 -5.92 16.03 15.18
C ILE A 95 -6.27 15.40 16.53
N GLU A 96 -7.53 15.52 16.93
CA GLU A 96 -8.02 14.93 18.17
C GLU A 96 -8.34 13.44 17.97
N GLU A 97 -8.08 12.64 19.00
CA GLU A 97 -8.47 11.25 19.05
C GLU A 97 -9.86 11.15 19.65
N ASP A 98 -10.81 10.65 18.88
CA ASP A 98 -12.15 10.33 19.32
C ASP A 98 -12.63 8.97 18.76
N PRO A 99 -13.75 8.42 19.27
CA PRO A 99 -14.28 7.15 18.80
C PRO A 99 -14.64 7.15 17.30
N GLU A 100 -15.09 8.27 16.74
CA GLU A 100 -15.46 8.37 15.34
C GLU A 100 -14.24 8.31 14.41
N MET A 101 -13.14 8.98 14.81
CA MET A 101 -11.87 8.89 14.11
C MET A 101 -11.33 7.45 14.11
N ARG A 102 -11.38 6.76 15.26
CA ARG A 102 -10.94 5.36 15.36
C ARG A 102 -11.81 4.43 14.51
N ARG A 103 -13.13 4.63 14.52
CA ARG A 103 -14.05 3.90 13.64
C ARG A 103 -13.72 4.16 12.16
N ALA A 104 -13.55 5.42 11.78
CA ALA A 104 -13.21 5.77 10.40
C ALA A 104 -11.88 5.15 9.93
N LEU A 105 -10.84 5.10 10.78
CA LEU A 105 -9.60 4.41 10.45
C LEU A 105 -9.81 2.90 10.26
N ALA A 106 -10.64 2.27 11.09
CA ALA A 106 -10.96 0.85 10.96
C ALA A 106 -11.71 0.56 9.65
N ASP A 107 -12.78 1.28 9.37
CA ASP A 107 -13.60 1.13 8.16
C ASP A 107 -12.77 1.43 6.89
N MET A 108 -11.90 2.47 6.93
CA MET A 108 -11.01 2.81 5.82
C MET A 108 -10.06 1.66 5.47
N VAL A 109 -9.54 0.94 6.46
CA VAL A 109 -8.50 -0.08 6.24
C VAL A 109 -9.11 -1.48 6.08
N ARG A 110 -10.03 -1.88 6.98
CA ARG A 110 -10.62 -3.22 6.99
C ARG A 110 -11.59 -3.41 5.83
N ASP A 111 -12.53 -2.47 5.68
CA ASP A 111 -13.61 -2.56 4.70
C ASP A 111 -13.30 -1.75 3.44
N SER A 112 -12.13 -1.09 3.44
CA SER A 112 -11.73 -0.21 2.34
C SER A 112 -12.75 0.90 2.02
N SER A 113 -13.52 1.38 3.02
CA SER A 113 -14.55 2.39 2.87
C SER A 113 -14.01 3.69 2.26
N ASN A 114 -14.67 4.17 1.20
CA ASN A 114 -14.35 5.45 0.56
C ASN A 114 -14.90 6.64 1.35
N ASP A 115 -16.02 6.46 2.04
CA ASP A 115 -16.63 7.50 2.89
C ASP A 115 -15.73 7.75 4.11
N ALA A 116 -15.29 6.70 4.79
CA ALA A 116 -14.33 6.79 5.88
C ALA A 116 -13.00 7.41 5.40
N THR A 117 -12.50 7.03 4.21
CA THR A 117 -11.33 7.67 3.61
C THR A 117 -11.52 9.17 3.41
N SER A 118 -12.72 9.58 2.98
CA SER A 118 -13.04 10.99 2.76
C SER A 118 -12.99 11.79 4.05
N LEU A 119 -13.51 11.26 5.15
CA LEU A 119 -13.42 11.86 6.47
C LEU A 119 -11.96 11.97 6.93
N VAL A 120 -11.20 10.88 6.84
CA VAL A 120 -9.79 10.85 7.25
C VAL A 120 -8.96 11.87 6.47
N VAL A 121 -9.11 11.96 5.15
CA VAL A 121 -8.39 12.94 4.32
C VAL A 121 -8.77 14.38 4.68
N ASP A 122 -10.04 14.64 4.99
CA ASP A 122 -10.48 15.96 5.43
C ASP A 122 -9.87 16.33 6.79
N LEU A 123 -9.82 15.41 7.74
CA LEU A 123 -9.18 15.63 9.05
C LEU A 123 -7.67 15.86 8.90
N LEU A 124 -6.97 15.04 8.11
CA LEU A 124 -5.53 15.16 7.89
C LEU A 124 -5.12 16.50 7.25
N SER A 125 -5.97 17.05 6.40
CA SER A 125 -5.67 18.27 5.64
C SER A 125 -6.34 19.53 6.20
N GLY A 126 -7.27 19.41 7.14
CA GLY A 126 -8.10 20.53 7.59
C GLY A 126 -8.99 21.11 6.48
N THR A 127 -9.23 20.33 5.42
CA THR A 127 -10.05 20.75 4.26
C THR A 127 -11.33 19.93 4.17
N ARG A 128 -12.23 20.36 3.31
CA ARG A 128 -13.46 19.60 2.99
C ARG A 128 -13.87 19.85 1.54
N SER A 129 -14.59 18.89 0.99
CA SER A 129 -15.24 19.03 -0.32
C SER A 129 -16.28 20.16 -0.31
N GLY A 130 -16.61 20.69 -1.48
CA GLY A 130 -17.60 21.75 -1.63
C GLY A 130 -17.57 22.38 -3.03
N PRO A 131 -18.34 23.46 -3.25
CA PRO A 131 -18.36 24.16 -4.53
C PRO A 131 -16.97 24.61 -5.00
N ALA A 132 -16.86 24.90 -6.29
CA ALA A 132 -15.64 25.47 -6.88
C ALA A 132 -15.20 26.74 -6.14
N LEU A 133 -13.88 26.94 -6.05
CA LEU A 133 -13.27 28.08 -5.37
C LEU A 133 -12.65 29.07 -6.37
N PRO A 134 -12.62 30.38 -6.04
CA PRO A 134 -11.77 31.34 -6.74
C PRO A 134 -10.29 30.92 -6.66
N PRO A 135 -9.43 31.31 -7.64
CA PRO A 135 -8.05 30.84 -7.74
C PRO A 135 -7.22 30.98 -6.46
N ALA A 136 -7.26 32.14 -5.79
CA ALA A 136 -6.50 32.38 -4.56
C ALA A 136 -6.93 31.43 -3.42
N ARG A 137 -8.22 31.22 -3.23
CA ARG A 137 -8.77 30.32 -2.23
C ARG A 137 -8.49 28.85 -2.57
N LEU A 138 -8.48 28.51 -3.86
CA LEU A 138 -8.11 27.18 -4.33
C LEU A 138 -6.63 26.87 -4.04
N ALA A 139 -5.75 27.85 -4.23
CA ALA A 139 -4.32 27.68 -3.93
C ALA A 139 -4.06 27.41 -2.43
N GLU A 140 -4.73 28.15 -1.53
CA GLU A 140 -4.66 27.92 -0.10
C GLU A 140 -5.19 26.52 0.27
N TRP A 141 -6.38 26.18 -0.20
CA TRP A 141 -6.99 24.88 0.00
C TRP A 141 -6.11 23.74 -0.53
N ALA A 142 -5.51 23.89 -1.71
CA ALA A 142 -4.61 22.93 -2.32
C ALA A 142 -3.31 22.73 -1.52
N SER A 143 -2.78 23.78 -0.92
CA SER A 143 -1.62 23.71 -0.02
C SER A 143 -1.92 22.82 1.19
N GLN A 144 -3.06 23.04 1.84
CA GLN A 144 -3.51 22.22 2.97
C GLN A 144 -3.72 20.75 2.55
N ARG A 145 -4.32 20.50 1.38
CA ARG A 145 -4.56 19.17 0.86
C ARG A 145 -3.27 18.36 0.63
N ARG A 146 -2.12 19.02 0.44
CA ARG A 146 -0.81 18.39 0.26
C ARG A 146 -0.01 18.18 1.55
N LEU A 147 -0.57 18.44 2.73
CA LEU A 147 0.15 18.29 4.01
C LEU A 147 0.70 16.88 4.22
N VAL A 148 -0.02 15.84 3.78
CA VAL A 148 0.45 14.45 3.84
C VAL A 148 1.70 14.26 2.99
N ASN A 149 1.73 14.78 1.76
CA ASN A 149 2.92 14.73 0.91
C ASN A 149 4.11 15.44 1.56
N THR A 150 3.90 16.67 2.06
CA THR A 150 4.95 17.44 2.74
C THR A 150 5.54 16.67 3.93
N TRP A 151 4.71 15.94 4.67
CA TRP A 151 5.19 15.13 5.77
C TRP A 151 5.97 13.90 5.27
N LEU A 152 5.49 13.22 4.24
CA LEU A 152 6.21 12.08 3.63
C LEU A 152 7.58 12.50 3.09
N ASP A 153 7.65 13.67 2.42
CA ASP A 153 8.91 14.25 1.93
C ASP A 153 9.90 14.47 3.09
N SER A 154 9.39 14.83 4.29
CA SER A 154 10.21 15.02 5.48
C SER A 154 10.85 13.74 6.05
N LEU A 155 10.40 12.55 5.62
CA LEU A 155 11.04 11.28 5.95
C LEU A 155 12.38 11.10 5.21
N GLY A 156 12.62 11.86 4.13
CA GLY A 156 13.85 11.82 3.36
C GLY A 156 14.08 10.51 2.59
N TRP A 157 13.02 9.74 2.35
CA TRP A 157 13.11 8.47 1.62
C TRP A 157 13.06 8.69 0.11
N PRO A 158 14.11 8.31 -0.63
CA PRO A 158 14.14 8.49 -2.08
C PRO A 158 12.99 7.79 -2.83
N GLU A 159 12.48 6.68 -2.29
CA GLU A 159 11.39 5.89 -2.87
C GLU A 159 10.05 6.64 -2.89
N TRP A 160 9.93 7.76 -2.15
CA TRP A 160 8.77 8.63 -2.12
C TRP A 160 8.84 9.80 -3.11
N GLN A 161 9.99 9.99 -3.76
CA GLN A 161 10.09 11.01 -4.81
C GLN A 161 9.05 10.72 -5.90
N GLU A 162 8.36 11.80 -6.36
CA GLU A 162 7.27 11.74 -7.34
C GLU A 162 5.96 11.09 -6.86
N SER A 163 5.92 10.51 -5.67
CA SER A 163 4.68 10.00 -5.08
C SER A 163 3.72 11.14 -4.74
N ASN A 164 2.42 10.86 -4.76
CA ASN A 164 1.39 11.82 -4.45
C ASN A 164 0.22 11.14 -3.71
N ALA A 165 -0.04 11.56 -2.49
CA ALA A 165 -1.14 11.08 -1.67
C ALA A 165 -1.92 12.28 -1.11
N CYS A 166 -2.87 12.80 -1.88
CA CYS A 166 -3.62 14.01 -1.54
C CYS A 166 -5.09 13.98 -1.97
N GLN A 167 -5.53 12.89 -2.62
CA GLN A 167 -6.90 12.77 -3.11
C GLN A 167 -7.70 11.77 -2.28
N LYS A 168 -8.97 12.06 -2.10
CA LYS A 168 -9.97 11.10 -1.65
C LYS A 168 -10.09 9.95 -2.67
N THR A 169 -10.59 8.81 -2.23
CA THR A 169 -10.95 7.71 -3.12
C THR A 169 -12.44 7.87 -3.49
N TRP A 170 -12.69 8.19 -4.75
CA TRP A 170 -14.04 8.48 -5.24
C TRP A 170 -14.67 7.26 -5.89
N SER A 171 -15.96 7.07 -5.68
CA SER A 171 -16.78 6.10 -6.45
C SER A 171 -17.16 6.68 -7.81
N ASP A 172 -17.69 7.91 -7.83
CA ASP A 172 -18.20 8.56 -9.05
C ASP A 172 -17.30 9.68 -9.58
N GLY A 173 -16.19 9.95 -8.88
CA GLY A 173 -15.25 11.01 -9.25
C GLY A 173 -15.38 12.27 -8.40
N PRO A 174 -14.38 13.18 -8.47
CA PRO A 174 -14.36 14.40 -7.70
C PRO A 174 -15.33 15.45 -8.28
N TYR A 175 -15.92 16.27 -7.39
CA TYR A 175 -16.81 17.38 -7.71
C TYR A 175 -16.26 18.72 -7.22
N GLY A 176 -16.76 19.83 -7.73
CA GLY A 176 -16.46 21.18 -7.26
C GLY A 176 -14.97 21.45 -7.11
N ARG A 177 -14.54 21.94 -5.92
CA ARG A 177 -13.13 22.23 -5.63
C ARG A 177 -12.21 21.01 -5.71
N GLU A 178 -12.73 19.83 -5.41
CA GLU A 178 -11.99 18.58 -5.57
C GLU A 178 -11.65 18.33 -7.05
N ARG A 179 -12.61 18.58 -7.96
CA ARG A 179 -12.40 18.46 -9.39
C ARG A 179 -11.42 19.52 -9.92
N GLN A 180 -11.52 20.77 -9.40
CA GLN A 180 -10.55 21.81 -9.75
C GLN A 180 -9.14 21.40 -9.35
N PHE A 181 -8.97 20.89 -8.12
CA PHE A 181 -7.69 20.45 -7.59
C PHE A 181 -7.16 19.21 -8.31
N TYR A 182 -8.02 18.26 -8.66
CA TYR A 182 -7.63 17.05 -9.39
C TYR A 182 -6.88 17.39 -10.68
N GLY A 183 -7.30 18.48 -11.34
CA GLY A 183 -6.69 19.00 -12.53
C GLY A 183 -7.25 18.39 -13.81
N THR A 184 -7.07 19.09 -14.94
CA THR A 184 -7.54 18.63 -16.25
C THR A 184 -6.70 17.49 -16.82
N ALA A 185 -5.39 17.51 -16.55
CA ALA A 185 -4.43 16.45 -16.89
C ALA A 185 -4.18 15.49 -15.73
N LEU A 186 -5.05 15.47 -14.71
CA LEU A 186 -4.98 14.62 -13.53
C LEU A 186 -3.69 14.85 -12.70
N GLU A 187 -3.20 16.09 -12.65
CA GLU A 187 -1.92 16.48 -12.08
C GLU A 187 -1.79 16.10 -10.61
N ASN A 188 -2.92 16.15 -9.87
CA ASN A 188 -2.97 15.80 -8.46
C ASN A 188 -3.61 14.44 -8.21
N ARG A 189 -3.68 13.54 -9.19
CA ARG A 189 -4.09 12.16 -8.97
C ARG A 189 -3.12 11.46 -8.02
N ASN A 190 -3.62 10.63 -7.11
CA ASN A 190 -2.76 9.79 -6.27
C ASN A 190 -1.85 8.92 -7.14
N ARG A 191 -0.57 8.85 -6.75
CA ARG A 191 0.47 8.05 -7.41
C ARG A 191 1.41 7.48 -6.36
N LEU A 192 1.68 6.18 -6.43
CA LEU A 192 2.64 5.47 -5.59
C LEU A 192 3.47 4.52 -6.46
N SER A 193 4.69 4.27 -6.02
CA SER A 193 5.51 3.17 -6.51
C SER A 193 5.36 1.94 -5.61
N THR A 194 5.69 0.75 -6.10
CA THR A 194 5.73 -0.44 -5.26
C THR A 194 6.89 -0.39 -4.28
N ASP A 195 8.02 0.24 -4.64
CA ASP A 195 9.16 0.45 -3.75
C ASP A 195 8.80 1.35 -2.56
N GLY A 196 8.19 2.52 -2.82
CA GLY A 196 7.75 3.43 -1.74
C GLY A 196 6.70 2.77 -0.84
N THR A 197 5.74 2.05 -1.43
CA THR A 197 4.72 1.33 -0.68
C THR A 197 5.32 0.21 0.16
N ALA A 198 6.28 -0.54 -0.38
CA ALA A 198 6.98 -1.61 0.33
C ALA A 198 7.77 -1.06 1.52
N ARG A 199 8.51 0.04 1.35
CA ARG A 199 9.24 0.68 2.44
C ARG A 199 8.31 1.18 3.55
N LEU A 200 7.16 1.76 3.19
CA LEU A 200 6.18 2.22 4.17
C LEU A 200 5.61 1.05 4.98
N LEU A 201 5.18 -0.01 4.30
CA LEU A 201 4.64 -1.20 4.97
C LEU A 201 5.71 -1.88 5.83
N GLN A 202 6.95 -2.02 5.34
CA GLN A 202 8.09 -2.51 6.12
C GLN A 202 8.27 -1.73 7.43
N ALA A 203 8.25 -0.41 7.37
CA ALA A 203 8.42 0.44 8.55
C ALA A 203 7.27 0.29 9.56
N VAL A 204 6.04 0.11 9.09
CA VAL A 204 4.88 -0.17 9.94
C VAL A 204 5.01 -1.53 10.63
N ILE A 205 5.33 -2.59 9.87
CA ILE A 205 5.48 -3.94 10.40
C ILE A 205 6.65 -4.01 11.40
N ALA A 206 7.78 -3.37 11.08
CA ALA A 206 8.97 -3.32 11.93
C ALA A 206 8.81 -2.45 13.19
N GLY A 207 7.69 -1.73 13.34
CA GLY A 207 7.51 -0.82 14.50
C GLY A 207 8.35 0.46 14.44
N ALA A 208 8.90 0.80 13.29
CA ALA A 208 9.92 1.84 13.12
C ALA A 208 9.38 3.22 12.73
N LEU A 209 8.08 3.32 12.42
CA LEU A 209 7.46 4.54 11.91
C LEU A 209 6.45 5.10 12.90
N VAL A 210 6.48 6.41 13.12
CA VAL A 210 5.65 7.13 14.11
C VAL A 210 6.06 6.75 15.54
N SER A 211 5.57 5.62 16.05
CA SER A 211 5.97 5.02 17.32
C SER A 211 5.59 3.53 17.38
N PRO A 212 6.24 2.72 18.23
CA PRO A 212 5.88 1.31 18.38
C PRO A 212 4.40 1.07 18.72
N PRO A 213 3.75 1.83 19.63
CA PRO A 213 2.31 1.67 19.88
C PRO A 213 1.44 2.06 18.68
N ALA A 214 1.81 3.08 17.91
CA ALA A 214 1.10 3.47 16.69
C ALA A 214 1.22 2.37 15.63
N CYS A 215 2.42 1.82 15.44
CA CYS A 215 2.62 0.69 14.52
C CYS A 215 1.82 -0.55 14.93
N GLU A 216 1.70 -0.84 16.22
CA GLU A 216 0.86 -1.94 16.70
C GLU A 216 -0.62 -1.72 16.32
N ARG A 217 -1.17 -0.53 16.53
CA ARG A 217 -2.55 -0.23 16.10
C ARG A 217 -2.72 -0.36 14.59
N MET A 218 -1.75 0.11 13.81
CA MET A 218 -1.78 -0.03 12.34
C MET A 218 -1.75 -1.50 11.92
N ARG A 219 -0.89 -2.32 12.53
CA ARG A 219 -0.84 -3.78 12.26
C ARG A 219 -2.17 -4.46 12.57
N GLN A 220 -2.84 -4.11 13.67
CA GLN A 220 -4.16 -4.66 14.01
C GLN A 220 -5.23 -4.35 12.96
N LEU A 221 -5.15 -3.21 12.28
CA LEU A 221 -6.05 -2.85 11.19
C LEU A 221 -5.67 -3.51 9.85
N LEU A 222 -4.39 -3.76 9.62
CA LEU A 222 -3.87 -4.37 8.39
C LEU A 222 -3.96 -5.91 8.41
N TRP A 223 -4.14 -6.52 9.58
CA TRP A 223 -4.22 -7.99 9.71
C TRP A 223 -5.43 -8.55 8.95
N ARG A 224 -5.20 -9.68 8.22
CA ARG A 224 -6.22 -10.38 7.44
C ARG A 224 -6.34 -11.82 7.89
N SER A 225 -7.58 -12.25 8.14
CA SER A 225 -7.87 -13.68 8.37
C SER A 225 -7.76 -14.46 7.07
N LEU A 226 -7.10 -15.61 7.12
CA LEU A 226 -7.08 -16.58 6.02
C LEU A 226 -8.09 -17.73 6.25
N ASP A 227 -8.87 -17.68 7.33
CA ASP A 227 -9.94 -18.63 7.65
C ASP A 227 -10.99 -18.64 6.52
N PRO A 228 -11.23 -19.80 5.88
CA PRO A 228 -12.15 -19.90 4.76
C PRO A 228 -13.59 -19.49 5.11
N ASP A 229 -14.06 -19.79 6.34
CA ASP A 229 -15.42 -19.48 6.75
C ASP A 229 -15.61 -17.97 6.94
N LEU A 230 -14.60 -17.29 7.51
CA LEU A 230 -14.61 -15.84 7.65
C LEU A 230 -14.54 -15.12 6.29
N ARG A 231 -13.74 -15.65 5.36
CA ARG A 231 -13.64 -15.12 3.98
C ARG A 231 -14.96 -15.29 3.22
N ALA A 232 -15.57 -16.46 3.33
CA ALA A 232 -16.85 -16.73 2.68
C ALA A 232 -18.01 -15.87 3.24
N ALA A 233 -17.92 -15.46 4.50
CA ALA A 233 -18.90 -14.58 5.13
C ALA A 233 -18.76 -13.09 4.72
N ASP A 234 -17.61 -12.70 4.15
CA ASP A 234 -17.32 -11.34 3.71
C ASP A 234 -16.98 -11.30 2.21
N PRO A 235 -17.97 -11.02 1.32
CA PRO A 235 -17.73 -10.94 -0.12
C PRO A 235 -16.75 -9.83 -0.55
N GLU A 236 -16.56 -8.81 0.30
CA GLU A 236 -15.65 -7.69 0.05
C GLU A 236 -14.29 -7.87 0.74
N ASN A 237 -13.98 -9.08 1.22
CA ASN A 237 -12.70 -9.36 1.85
C ASN A 237 -11.51 -9.01 0.95
N GLN A 238 -10.40 -8.61 1.56
CA GLN A 238 -9.20 -8.20 0.82
C GLN A 238 -8.18 -9.35 0.71
N VAL A 239 -8.64 -10.59 0.59
CA VAL A 239 -7.83 -11.81 0.45
C VAL A 239 -8.13 -12.50 -0.90
N ASP A 240 -9.41 -12.73 -1.21
CA ASP A 240 -9.83 -13.39 -2.45
C ASP A 240 -9.56 -12.50 -3.68
N GLY A 241 -8.88 -13.05 -4.66
CA GLY A 241 -8.42 -12.32 -5.85
C GLY A 241 -7.20 -11.42 -5.60
N PHE A 242 -6.58 -11.50 -4.40
CA PHE A 242 -5.38 -10.75 -4.01
C PHE A 242 -4.26 -11.70 -3.57
N LEU A 243 -3.13 -11.15 -3.07
CA LEU A 243 -1.94 -11.96 -2.73
C LEU A 243 -2.23 -13.02 -1.67
N GLY A 244 -3.15 -12.72 -0.76
CA GLY A 244 -3.52 -13.60 0.35
C GLY A 244 -4.21 -14.90 -0.09
N GLU A 245 -4.90 -14.93 -1.23
CA GLU A 245 -5.66 -16.12 -1.68
C GLU A 245 -4.79 -17.38 -1.84
N ALA A 246 -3.52 -17.20 -2.22
CA ALA A 246 -2.59 -18.30 -2.46
C ALA A 246 -1.85 -18.78 -1.22
N LEU A 247 -2.02 -18.12 -0.09
CA LEU A 247 -1.27 -18.43 1.13
C LEU A 247 -1.89 -19.64 1.84
N PRO A 248 -1.05 -20.50 2.48
CA PRO A 248 -1.54 -21.53 3.39
C PRO A 248 -2.37 -20.90 4.53
N GLU A 249 -3.43 -21.58 4.95
CA GLU A 249 -4.37 -21.07 5.96
C GLU A 249 -3.71 -20.65 7.28
N ARG A 250 -2.63 -21.34 7.68
CA ARG A 250 -1.88 -21.01 8.90
C ARG A 250 -0.90 -19.85 8.77
N SER A 251 -0.81 -19.23 7.59
CA SER A 251 0.04 -18.05 7.40
C SER A 251 -0.52 -16.85 8.13
N ARG A 252 0.36 -15.92 8.47
CA ARG A 252 -0.01 -14.61 9.00
C ARG A 252 0.11 -13.57 7.88
N LEU A 253 -0.93 -12.76 7.71
CA LEU A 253 -1.03 -11.78 6.63
C LEU A 253 -1.40 -10.41 7.17
N TRP A 254 -0.62 -9.40 6.78
CA TRP A 254 -0.93 -7.98 6.94
C TRP A 254 -0.92 -7.34 5.56
N SER A 255 -2.07 -6.83 5.13
CA SER A 255 -2.16 -6.28 3.78
C SER A 255 -3.10 -5.11 3.64
N LYS A 256 -2.92 -4.38 2.54
CA LYS A 256 -3.89 -3.42 2.02
C LYS A 256 -4.05 -3.60 0.53
N ALA A 257 -5.19 -4.10 0.13
CA ALA A 257 -5.56 -4.25 -1.26
C ALA A 257 -6.13 -2.95 -1.85
N GLY A 258 -6.10 -2.87 -3.18
CA GLY A 258 -6.70 -1.79 -3.95
C GLY A 258 -7.25 -2.29 -5.28
N TRP A 259 -8.50 -1.96 -5.58
CA TRP A 259 -9.14 -2.39 -6.81
C TRP A 259 -10.05 -1.30 -7.39
N MET A 260 -10.06 -1.23 -8.71
CA MET A 260 -11.01 -0.48 -9.52
C MET A 260 -11.04 -1.04 -10.96
N SER A 261 -11.85 -0.47 -11.85
CA SER A 261 -12.01 -0.94 -13.24
C SER A 261 -10.72 -0.97 -14.08
N GLN A 262 -9.65 -0.30 -13.66
CA GLN A 262 -8.37 -0.16 -14.36
C GLN A 262 -7.16 -0.59 -13.50
N ALA A 263 -7.39 -1.18 -12.33
CA ALA A 263 -6.31 -1.51 -11.42
C ALA A 263 -6.71 -2.62 -10.45
N ARG A 264 -5.76 -3.52 -10.16
CA ARG A 264 -5.84 -4.51 -9.08
C ARG A 264 -4.47 -4.61 -8.41
N HIS A 265 -4.39 -4.23 -7.16
CA HIS A 265 -3.15 -4.04 -6.41
C HIS A 265 -3.23 -4.71 -5.06
N ASP A 266 -2.08 -5.08 -4.52
CA ASP A 266 -1.97 -5.45 -3.12
C ASP A 266 -0.57 -5.14 -2.58
N ALA A 267 -0.50 -4.82 -1.29
CA ALA A 267 0.72 -4.63 -0.53
C ALA A 267 0.62 -5.51 0.72
N ALA A 268 1.45 -6.55 0.79
CA ALA A 268 1.34 -7.60 1.80
C ALA A 268 2.68 -7.90 2.48
N TYR A 269 2.66 -8.04 3.81
CA TYR A 269 3.70 -8.70 4.58
C TYR A 269 3.17 -10.06 5.04
N VAL A 270 3.98 -11.08 4.86
CA VAL A 270 3.58 -12.49 5.04
C VAL A 270 4.58 -13.24 5.89
N GLU A 271 4.07 -14.06 6.80
CA GLU A 271 4.82 -15.08 7.51
C GLU A 271 4.11 -16.43 7.34
N ALA A 272 4.79 -17.37 6.72
CA ALA A 272 4.27 -18.70 6.43
C ALA A 272 5.28 -19.77 6.87
N GLU A 273 4.76 -20.95 7.24
CA GLU A 273 5.60 -22.06 7.65
C GLU A 273 6.48 -22.56 6.50
N GLY A 274 7.76 -22.79 6.80
CA GLY A 274 8.73 -23.34 5.86
C GLY A 274 9.28 -22.35 4.83
N VAL A 275 9.04 -21.05 5.01
CA VAL A 275 9.64 -19.99 4.20
C VAL A 275 10.09 -18.82 5.08
N ASP A 276 11.07 -18.07 4.60
CA ASP A 276 11.45 -16.82 5.21
C ASP A 276 10.29 -15.79 5.15
N PRO A 277 10.10 -14.96 6.18
CA PRO A 277 9.14 -13.85 6.09
C PRO A 277 9.42 -12.97 4.89
N PHE A 278 8.38 -12.52 4.22
CA PHE A 278 8.55 -11.68 3.04
C PHE A 278 7.52 -10.56 2.94
N LEU A 279 7.87 -9.54 2.19
CA LEU A 279 6.97 -8.47 1.80
C LEU A 279 6.87 -8.44 0.27
N LEU A 280 5.64 -8.38 -0.21
CA LEU A 280 5.34 -8.37 -1.64
C LEU A 280 4.33 -7.27 -1.94
N VAL A 281 4.72 -6.33 -2.79
CA VAL A 281 3.82 -5.31 -3.33
C VAL A 281 3.68 -5.53 -4.82
N VAL A 282 2.44 -5.64 -5.28
CA VAL A 282 2.11 -5.84 -6.70
C VAL A 282 1.10 -4.78 -7.12
N PHE A 283 1.47 -3.97 -8.09
CA PHE A 283 0.56 -3.05 -8.77
C PHE A 283 0.37 -3.51 -10.21
N SER A 284 -0.88 -3.72 -10.63
CA SER A 284 -1.23 -4.10 -12.00
C SER A 284 -2.30 -3.16 -12.55
N GLU A 285 -2.02 -2.53 -13.68
CA GLU A 285 -2.90 -1.56 -14.33
C GLU A 285 -3.48 -2.13 -15.62
N GLY A 286 -4.55 -1.52 -16.09
CA GLY A 286 -5.28 -1.93 -17.28
C GLY A 286 -6.54 -2.72 -16.95
N PRO A 287 -7.54 -2.66 -17.84
CA PRO A 287 -8.84 -3.32 -17.64
C PRO A 287 -8.74 -4.85 -17.62
N ALA A 288 -7.76 -5.43 -18.30
CA ALA A 288 -7.52 -6.87 -18.31
C ALA A 288 -7.00 -7.31 -16.93
N CYS A 289 -5.96 -6.64 -16.40
CA CYS A 289 -5.40 -6.90 -15.09
C CYS A 289 -6.42 -6.67 -13.97
N ALA A 290 -7.24 -5.62 -14.05
CA ALA A 290 -8.27 -5.31 -13.06
C ALA A 290 -9.31 -6.43 -12.92
N LYS A 291 -9.63 -7.13 -14.01
CA LYS A 291 -10.61 -8.22 -14.03
C LYS A 291 -9.99 -9.60 -13.73
N ASP A 292 -8.67 -9.73 -13.86
CA ASP A 292 -7.98 -11.01 -13.62
C ASP A 292 -7.76 -11.25 -12.13
N THR A 293 -8.75 -11.87 -11.50
CA THR A 293 -8.70 -12.25 -10.08
C THR A 293 -7.67 -13.34 -9.78
N LYS A 294 -7.04 -13.96 -10.80
CA LYS A 294 -6.02 -14.98 -10.60
C LYS A 294 -4.60 -14.47 -10.77
N LEU A 295 -4.41 -13.24 -11.28
CA LEU A 295 -3.07 -12.70 -11.51
C LEU A 295 -2.26 -12.60 -10.21
N LEU A 296 -2.77 -11.87 -9.22
CA LEU A 296 -2.08 -11.66 -7.93
C LEU A 296 -1.89 -12.98 -7.15
N PRO A 297 -2.92 -13.84 -7.01
CA PRO A 297 -2.75 -15.16 -6.40
C PRO A 297 -1.67 -16.01 -7.09
N THR A 298 -1.61 -15.99 -8.43
CA THR A 298 -0.60 -16.76 -9.18
C THR A 298 0.81 -16.24 -8.89
N ILE A 299 1.00 -14.92 -8.83
CA ILE A 299 2.28 -14.30 -8.47
C ILE A 299 2.69 -14.75 -7.07
N ALA A 300 1.81 -14.63 -6.08
CA ALA A 300 2.10 -15.03 -4.70
C ALA A 300 2.43 -16.51 -4.57
N ALA A 301 1.64 -17.39 -5.21
CA ALA A 301 1.87 -18.84 -5.21
C ALA A 301 3.24 -19.21 -5.77
N THR A 302 3.59 -18.62 -6.92
CA THR A 302 4.87 -18.92 -7.59
C THR A 302 6.07 -18.49 -6.76
N LEU A 303 6.02 -17.30 -6.16
CA LEU A 303 7.10 -16.78 -5.34
C LEU A 303 7.22 -17.56 -4.00
N LEU A 304 6.09 -17.94 -3.41
CA LEU A 304 6.07 -18.80 -2.21
C LEU A 304 6.67 -20.18 -2.49
N GLU A 305 6.32 -20.78 -3.61
CA GLU A 305 6.87 -22.08 -4.01
C GLU A 305 8.37 -21.99 -4.31
N HIS A 306 8.82 -20.90 -4.94
CA HIS A 306 10.25 -20.65 -5.18
C HIS A 306 11.02 -20.62 -3.85
N GLN A 307 10.51 -19.91 -2.84
CA GLN A 307 11.17 -19.84 -1.53
C GLN A 307 11.23 -21.20 -0.80
N ARG A 308 10.29 -22.11 -1.04
CA ARG A 308 10.28 -23.45 -0.43
C ARG A 308 11.32 -24.40 -1.03
N ARG A 309 11.79 -24.11 -2.24
CA ARG A 309 12.74 -24.96 -2.98
C ARG A 309 14.19 -24.51 -2.82
N GLY A 310 14.43 -23.29 -2.42
CA GLY A 310 15.75 -22.68 -2.22
C GLY A 310 16.16 -22.63 -0.77
#